data_75680027e3e5ce18ec12faaee212f7e1
#
_entry.id   75680027e3e5ce18ec12faaee212f7e1
#
_cell.length_a   1.000
_cell.length_b   1.000
_cell.length_c   1.000
_cell.angle_alpha   90.00
_cell.angle_beta   90.00
_cell.angle_gamma   90.00
#
_symmetry.space_group_name_H-M   'P 1'
#
loop_
_entity.id
_entity.type
_entity.pdbx_description
1 polymer ?
#
loop_
_entity_poly.entity_id
_entity_poly.type
_entity_poly.pdbx_seq_one_letter_code
_entity_poly.pdbx_strand_id
1 'polypeptide(L)'
;MGLNNRLQIGDVSNNGQVEIVDEDRLCYLVRSTSRGASGLRTISKRLLEEYVNYWSEHPEASSESARQALSGTSEIDKFEYGYTSTLSVMAQMVLQSTHNLNNKVSCLPLQQIFYGAPGTGKSCGIKKALIGNNVPNENIFRTTFHPDSDYSTFVGAYKPTMEVVPHYESSTGAQIEEKRIAYNFIPQAFLNAYVRAYQTDENVYLVIEEINRGNCAQIFGDLFQLLDRGDDGKSDYSIKADTDIKAYLEEVLGDDNEGIKGGNLCLPANLYILATMNTSDQSLFPIDSAFKRRWEWEYVPIRNEEKGWVIAADGQEWDWWEFLNAVNEKIGSITDSEDKKLGYFFVKPADGHTITAKTFVAKVLFYLWNDVFKDYGFSDDEFQTEDGKEMKYPMFYETEGGKDVNEPLIARFLSNLKLKTVDAADVTAEEITAEDNEA
;
A
#
# COMPACT_ATOMS: atom_id res chain seq x y z
N MET A 1 -21.22 -5.71 -3.00
CA MET A 1 -19.90 -5.14 -3.35
C MET A 1 -20.09 -4.19 -4.51
N GLY A 2 -19.78 -2.91 -4.38
CA GLY A 2 -19.99 -1.95 -5.48
C GLY A 2 -19.05 -2.21 -6.65
N LEU A 3 -19.57 -2.13 -7.87
CA LEU A 3 -18.83 -2.28 -9.13
C LEU A 3 -17.81 -1.16 -9.42
N ASN A 4 -17.64 -0.20 -8.51
CA ASN A 4 -16.74 0.92 -8.72
C ASN A 4 -15.31 0.42 -9.00
N ASN A 5 -14.84 0.63 -10.23
CA ASN A 5 -13.50 0.37 -10.76
C ASN A 5 -13.15 -1.07 -11.22
N ARG A 6 -14.11 -1.90 -11.62
CA ARG A 6 -13.80 -3.24 -12.15
C ARG A 6 -13.63 -3.32 -13.67
N LEU A 7 -14.25 -2.42 -14.41
CA LEU A 7 -14.09 -2.27 -15.86
C LEU A 7 -13.69 -0.84 -16.18
N GLN A 8 -12.79 -0.65 -17.14
CA GLN A 8 -12.26 0.65 -17.54
C GLN A 8 -12.51 0.92 -19.02
N ILE A 9 -12.50 2.19 -19.42
CA ILE A 9 -12.55 2.58 -20.83
C ILE A 9 -11.38 1.93 -21.56
N GLY A 10 -11.68 1.25 -22.68
CA GLY A 10 -10.70 0.48 -23.46
C GLY A 10 -10.64 -1.02 -23.13
N ASP A 11 -11.32 -1.49 -22.08
CA ASP A 11 -11.41 -2.93 -21.81
C ASP A 11 -12.16 -3.65 -22.92
N VAL A 12 -11.59 -4.76 -23.39
CA VAL A 12 -12.14 -5.59 -24.47
C VAL A 12 -12.32 -7.02 -23.98
N SER A 13 -13.49 -7.63 -24.29
CA SER A 13 -13.74 -9.03 -23.95
C SER A 13 -12.73 -9.97 -24.65
N ASN A 14 -12.43 -11.12 -24.05
CA ASN A 14 -11.45 -12.10 -24.59
C ASN A 14 -11.72 -12.54 -26.03
N ASN A 15 -12.97 -12.50 -26.46
CA ASN A 15 -13.36 -12.81 -27.84
C ASN A 15 -13.47 -11.57 -28.74
N GLY A 16 -13.11 -10.39 -28.27
CA GLY A 16 -13.18 -9.13 -29.02
C GLY A 16 -14.59 -8.64 -29.36
N GLN A 17 -15.64 -9.22 -28.76
CA GLN A 17 -17.04 -8.91 -29.11
C GLN A 17 -17.62 -7.72 -28.36
N VAL A 18 -17.06 -7.35 -27.23
CA VAL A 18 -17.51 -6.22 -26.39
C VAL A 18 -16.31 -5.38 -25.99
N GLU A 19 -16.40 -4.07 -26.21
CA GLU A 19 -15.40 -3.07 -25.84
C GLU A 19 -16.08 -1.96 -25.07
N ILE A 20 -15.51 -1.52 -23.94
CA ILE A 20 -15.99 -0.37 -23.19
C ILE A 20 -15.42 0.90 -23.82
N VAL A 21 -16.33 1.73 -24.33
CA VAL A 21 -15.98 2.94 -25.08
C VAL A 21 -15.99 4.17 -24.19
N ASP A 22 -16.91 4.18 -23.21
CA ASP A 22 -17.09 5.29 -22.27
C ASP A 22 -17.84 4.82 -21.03
N GLU A 23 -17.82 5.60 -19.93
CA GLU A 23 -18.56 5.32 -18.73
C GLU A 23 -19.01 6.61 -18.02
N ASP A 24 -20.16 6.55 -17.38
CA ASP A 24 -20.63 7.56 -16.45
C ASP A 24 -20.89 6.95 -15.06
N ARG A 25 -21.46 7.75 -14.14
CA ARG A 25 -21.77 7.32 -12.77
C ARG A 25 -22.70 6.09 -12.71
N LEU A 26 -23.60 5.94 -13.67
CA LEU A 26 -24.69 4.95 -13.65
C LEU A 26 -24.55 3.87 -14.73
N CYS A 27 -23.85 4.15 -15.83
CA CYS A 27 -23.83 3.32 -17.03
C CYS A 27 -22.43 3.18 -17.62
N TYR A 28 -22.27 2.12 -18.44
CA TYR A 28 -21.18 1.97 -19.40
C TYR A 28 -21.70 2.15 -20.81
N LEU A 29 -20.99 2.89 -21.65
CA LEU A 29 -21.22 2.91 -23.11
C LEU A 29 -20.31 1.85 -23.72
N VAL A 30 -20.90 0.85 -24.37
CA VAL A 30 -20.16 -0.29 -24.93
C VAL A 30 -20.38 -0.44 -26.41
N ARG A 31 -19.33 -0.81 -27.14
CA ARG A 31 -19.40 -1.26 -28.53
C ARG A 31 -19.48 -2.77 -28.55
N SER A 32 -20.55 -3.31 -29.12
CA SER A 32 -20.74 -4.75 -29.29
C SER A 32 -20.70 -5.14 -30.76
N THR A 33 -20.02 -6.23 -31.08
CA THR A 33 -19.98 -6.86 -32.43
C THR A 33 -20.60 -8.25 -32.43
N SER A 34 -21.22 -8.68 -31.31
CA SER A 34 -21.86 -9.99 -31.19
C SER A 34 -23.07 -10.12 -32.14
N ARG A 35 -23.33 -11.33 -32.64
CA ARG A 35 -24.46 -11.63 -33.56
C ARG A 35 -25.77 -11.20 -32.93
N GLY A 36 -26.52 -10.31 -33.61
CA GLY A 36 -27.79 -9.76 -33.16
C GLY A 36 -27.68 -8.60 -32.14
N ALA A 37 -26.46 -8.16 -31.82
CA ALA A 37 -26.22 -7.10 -30.83
C ALA A 37 -25.10 -6.13 -31.27
N SER A 38 -24.92 -5.91 -32.58
CA SER A 38 -23.89 -4.99 -33.09
C SER A 38 -24.28 -3.53 -32.89
N GLY A 39 -23.32 -2.69 -32.46
CA GLY A 39 -23.48 -1.24 -32.28
C GLY A 39 -23.10 -0.75 -30.88
N LEU A 40 -23.33 0.55 -30.65
CA LEU A 40 -23.15 1.18 -29.36
C LEU A 40 -24.38 0.94 -28.47
N ARG A 41 -24.14 0.62 -27.22
CA ARG A 41 -25.20 0.34 -26.22
C ARG A 41 -24.83 0.92 -24.86
N THR A 42 -25.83 1.42 -24.17
CA THR A 42 -25.67 1.86 -22.76
C THR A 42 -26.06 0.72 -21.84
N ILE A 43 -25.16 0.31 -20.96
CA ILE A 43 -25.34 -0.80 -20.02
C ILE A 43 -25.38 -0.25 -18.59
N SER A 44 -26.49 -0.41 -17.89
CA SER A 44 -26.63 -0.01 -16.49
C SER A 44 -25.67 -0.77 -15.58
N LYS A 45 -24.90 -0.04 -14.76
CA LYS A 45 -23.98 -0.61 -13.76
C LYS A 45 -24.73 -1.48 -12.73
N ARG A 46 -25.93 -1.07 -12.36
CA ARG A 46 -26.80 -1.84 -11.45
C ARG A 46 -27.19 -3.20 -12.02
N LEU A 47 -27.64 -3.23 -13.28
CA LEU A 47 -27.99 -4.49 -13.94
C LEU A 47 -26.77 -5.40 -14.15
N LEU A 48 -25.64 -4.81 -14.46
CA LEU A 48 -24.38 -5.57 -14.54
C LEU A 48 -24.02 -6.21 -13.20
N GLU A 49 -24.22 -5.50 -12.08
CA GLU A 49 -24.00 -6.02 -10.74
C GLU A 49 -24.92 -7.21 -10.41
N GLU A 50 -26.21 -7.14 -10.78
CA GLU A 50 -27.16 -8.24 -10.62
C GLU A 50 -26.70 -9.50 -11.41
N TYR A 51 -26.22 -9.32 -12.66
CA TYR A 51 -25.68 -10.40 -13.46
C TYR A 51 -24.38 -10.98 -12.90
N VAL A 52 -23.48 -10.15 -12.39
CA VAL A 52 -22.22 -10.60 -11.76
C VAL A 52 -22.52 -11.42 -10.50
N ASN A 53 -23.43 -10.95 -9.65
CA ASN A 53 -23.83 -11.67 -8.44
C ASN A 53 -24.44 -13.04 -8.77
N TYR A 54 -25.38 -13.08 -9.72
CA TYR A 54 -25.99 -14.34 -10.16
C TYR A 54 -24.95 -15.35 -10.67
N TRP A 55 -24.01 -14.90 -11.51
CA TRP A 55 -22.98 -15.78 -12.09
C TRP A 55 -21.89 -16.19 -11.09
N SER A 56 -21.64 -15.38 -10.07
CA SER A 56 -20.74 -15.77 -8.98
C SER A 56 -21.30 -16.94 -8.16
N GLU A 57 -22.62 -17.02 -8.02
CA GLU A 57 -23.32 -18.09 -7.32
C GLU A 57 -23.59 -19.31 -8.22
N HIS A 58 -23.66 -19.10 -9.54
CA HIS A 58 -24.02 -20.12 -10.55
C HIS A 58 -23.04 -20.12 -11.74
N PRO A 59 -21.77 -20.50 -11.53
CA PRO A 59 -20.73 -20.37 -12.56
C PRO A 59 -20.99 -21.14 -13.86
N GLU A 60 -21.77 -22.23 -13.80
CA GLU A 60 -22.15 -23.06 -14.95
C GLU A 60 -23.45 -22.58 -15.65
N ALA A 61 -24.05 -21.50 -15.21
CA ALA A 61 -25.32 -21.02 -15.78
C ALA A 61 -25.12 -20.50 -17.22
N SER A 62 -26.14 -20.67 -18.05
CA SER A 62 -26.18 -20.06 -19.38
C SER A 62 -26.70 -18.61 -19.30
N SER A 63 -26.43 -17.80 -20.33
CA SER A 63 -26.98 -16.45 -20.44
C SER A 63 -28.50 -16.43 -20.41
N GLU A 64 -29.15 -17.48 -20.94
CA GLU A 64 -30.62 -17.63 -20.92
C GLU A 64 -31.11 -17.98 -19.51
N SER A 65 -30.38 -18.82 -18.77
CA SER A 65 -30.71 -19.14 -17.37
C SER A 65 -30.60 -17.92 -16.47
N ALA A 66 -29.57 -17.09 -16.66
CA ALA A 66 -29.40 -15.84 -15.94
C ALA A 66 -30.54 -14.86 -16.24
N ARG A 67 -30.91 -14.72 -17.51
CA ARG A 67 -32.03 -13.87 -17.92
C ARG A 67 -33.35 -14.32 -17.28
N GLN A 68 -33.64 -15.61 -17.27
CA GLN A 68 -34.87 -16.16 -16.68
C GLN A 68 -34.92 -15.99 -15.16
N ALA A 69 -33.79 -16.19 -14.47
CA ALA A 69 -33.71 -16.06 -13.02
C ALA A 69 -33.87 -14.60 -12.56
N LEU A 70 -33.37 -13.64 -13.35
CA LEU A 70 -33.45 -12.22 -13.05
C LEU A 70 -34.69 -11.54 -13.64
N SER A 71 -35.46 -12.25 -14.49
CA SER A 71 -36.74 -11.75 -15.00
C SER A 71 -37.75 -11.56 -13.84
N GLY A 72 -38.38 -10.39 -13.78
CA GLY A 72 -39.34 -10.02 -12.72
C GLY A 72 -38.71 -9.42 -11.45
N THR A 73 -37.41 -9.41 -11.31
CA THR A 73 -36.70 -8.75 -10.20
C THR A 73 -36.09 -7.39 -10.61
N SER A 74 -35.90 -7.18 -11.91
CA SER A 74 -35.28 -5.98 -12.46
C SER A 74 -35.99 -5.50 -13.73
N GLU A 75 -35.55 -4.38 -14.30
CA GLU A 75 -36.11 -3.84 -15.57
C GLU A 75 -35.69 -4.65 -16.82
N ILE A 76 -35.13 -5.85 -16.65
CA ILE A 76 -34.58 -6.71 -17.72
C ILE A 76 -35.63 -7.07 -18.77
N ASP A 77 -36.89 -7.24 -18.39
CA ASP A 77 -37.99 -7.59 -19.32
C ASP A 77 -38.28 -6.51 -20.38
N LYS A 78 -37.70 -5.32 -20.21
CA LYS A 78 -37.89 -4.20 -21.16
C LYS A 78 -36.83 -4.14 -22.25
N PHE A 79 -35.79 -5.00 -22.21
CA PHE A 79 -34.64 -4.93 -23.10
C PHE A 79 -34.64 -6.00 -24.17
N GLU A 80 -34.18 -5.64 -25.38
CA GLU A 80 -34.01 -6.54 -26.51
C GLU A 80 -32.98 -7.66 -26.22
N TYR A 81 -33.13 -8.81 -26.91
CA TYR A 81 -32.27 -9.99 -26.77
C TYR A 81 -30.75 -9.68 -26.81
N GLY A 82 -30.34 -8.72 -27.67
CA GLY A 82 -28.93 -8.31 -27.78
C GLY A 82 -28.36 -7.60 -26.57
N TYR A 83 -29.19 -7.03 -25.70
CA TYR A 83 -28.77 -6.36 -24.48
C TYR A 83 -28.32 -7.38 -23.40
N THR A 84 -29.08 -8.43 -23.21
CA THR A 84 -28.78 -9.49 -22.24
C THR A 84 -27.52 -10.26 -22.58
N SER A 85 -27.24 -10.48 -23.87
CA SER A 85 -25.99 -11.12 -24.30
C SER A 85 -24.75 -10.25 -24.02
N THR A 86 -24.88 -8.93 -24.19
CA THR A 86 -23.82 -7.97 -23.85
C THR A 86 -23.59 -7.93 -22.35
N LEU A 87 -24.65 -7.88 -21.53
CA LEU A 87 -24.57 -7.98 -20.06
C LEU A 87 -23.85 -9.25 -19.61
N SER A 88 -24.18 -10.41 -20.19
CA SER A 88 -23.55 -11.69 -19.86
C SER A 88 -22.04 -11.68 -20.16
N VAL A 89 -21.64 -11.11 -21.31
CA VAL A 89 -20.22 -10.98 -21.67
C VAL A 89 -19.52 -10.04 -20.71
N MET A 90 -20.11 -8.89 -20.37
CA MET A 90 -19.54 -7.95 -19.41
C MET A 90 -19.46 -8.54 -18.00
N ALA A 91 -20.47 -9.29 -17.55
CA ALA A 91 -20.42 -9.98 -16.27
C ALA A 91 -19.27 -11.00 -16.23
N GLN A 92 -19.04 -11.73 -17.31
CA GLN A 92 -17.88 -12.64 -17.42
C GLN A 92 -16.56 -11.86 -17.42
N MET A 93 -16.46 -10.71 -18.11
CA MET A 93 -15.27 -9.85 -18.03
C MET A 93 -14.99 -9.41 -16.58
N VAL A 94 -16.01 -8.99 -15.83
CA VAL A 94 -15.88 -8.63 -14.41
C VAL A 94 -15.42 -9.82 -13.57
N LEU A 95 -16.02 -10.99 -13.75
CA LEU A 95 -15.64 -12.20 -13.02
C LEU A 95 -14.23 -12.66 -13.39
N GLN A 96 -13.86 -12.60 -14.67
CA GLN A 96 -12.50 -12.93 -15.13
C GLN A 96 -11.47 -11.90 -14.66
N SER A 97 -11.79 -10.61 -14.65
CA SER A 97 -10.92 -9.59 -14.08
C SER A 97 -10.79 -9.75 -12.56
N THR A 98 -11.87 -10.17 -11.89
CA THR A 98 -11.84 -10.54 -10.46
C THR A 98 -11.00 -11.82 -10.24
N HIS A 99 -11.15 -12.82 -11.12
CA HIS A 99 -10.32 -14.04 -11.09
C HIS A 99 -8.86 -13.74 -11.44
N ASN A 100 -8.59 -12.86 -12.40
CA ASN A 100 -7.24 -12.40 -12.75
C ASN A 100 -6.65 -11.48 -11.66
N LEU A 101 -7.46 -10.66 -10.99
CA LEU A 101 -7.06 -9.92 -9.81
C LEU A 101 -6.80 -10.86 -8.63
N ASN A 102 -7.66 -11.83 -8.39
CA ASN A 102 -7.44 -12.87 -7.38
C ASN A 102 -6.22 -13.74 -7.74
N ASN A 103 -6.02 -14.10 -9.01
CA ASN A 103 -4.82 -14.80 -9.47
C ASN A 103 -3.56 -13.91 -9.45
N LYS A 104 -3.68 -12.60 -9.70
CA LYS A 104 -2.55 -11.68 -9.59
C LYS A 104 -2.18 -11.37 -8.14
N VAL A 105 -3.12 -11.53 -7.22
CA VAL A 105 -2.90 -11.30 -5.79
C VAL A 105 -2.71 -12.62 -5.02
N SER A 106 -3.20 -13.77 -5.51
CA SER A 106 -2.81 -15.10 -5.02
C SER A 106 -1.37 -15.49 -5.38
N CYS A 107 -0.62 -14.61 -6.04
CA CYS A 107 0.76 -14.80 -6.46
C CYS A 107 1.75 -13.83 -5.79
N LEU A 108 1.43 -13.25 -4.62
CA LEU A 108 2.49 -12.63 -3.84
C LEU A 108 3.47 -13.76 -3.44
N PRO A 109 4.77 -13.57 -3.64
CA PRO A 109 5.76 -14.47 -3.11
C PRO A 109 5.61 -14.61 -1.59
N LEU A 110 5.96 -15.78 -1.05
CA LEU A 110 5.88 -16.02 0.39
C LEU A 110 6.72 -15.03 1.20
N GLN A 111 7.80 -14.52 0.58
CA GLN A 111 8.65 -13.48 1.17
C GLN A 111 9.00 -12.44 0.11
N GLN A 112 8.63 -11.17 0.32
CA GLN A 112 8.87 -10.10 -0.64
C GLN A 112 9.28 -8.80 0.04
N ILE A 113 10.31 -8.14 -0.51
CA ILE A 113 10.74 -6.80 -0.11
C ILE A 113 10.38 -5.81 -1.21
N PHE A 114 9.55 -4.83 -0.87
CA PHE A 114 9.24 -3.67 -1.71
C PHE A 114 10.25 -2.56 -1.41
N TYR A 115 11.06 -2.20 -2.40
CA TYR A 115 12.12 -1.21 -2.21
C TYR A 115 12.04 -0.06 -3.22
N GLY A 116 12.63 1.07 -2.88
CA GLY A 116 12.68 2.27 -3.72
C GLY A 116 12.77 3.55 -2.90
N ALA A 117 12.74 4.67 -3.58
CA ALA A 117 12.86 6.01 -3.00
C ALA A 117 11.76 6.30 -1.96
N PRO A 118 11.98 7.22 -1.00
CA PRO A 118 10.96 7.63 -0.04
C PRO A 118 9.76 8.28 -0.76
N GLY A 119 8.55 7.94 -0.29
CA GLY A 119 7.32 8.50 -0.86
C GLY A 119 6.84 7.84 -2.16
N THR A 120 7.36 6.69 -2.58
CA THR A 120 6.86 5.94 -3.76
C THR A 120 5.57 5.15 -3.48
N GLY A 121 5.08 5.12 -2.23
CA GLY A 121 3.83 4.45 -1.89
C GLY A 121 3.95 2.97 -1.53
N LYS A 122 5.14 2.44 -1.22
CA LYS A 122 5.41 1.03 -0.87
C LYS A 122 4.41 0.46 0.15
N SER A 123 4.32 1.04 1.34
CA SER A 123 3.40 0.59 2.40
C SER A 123 1.92 0.71 2.00
N CYS A 124 1.58 1.75 1.22
CA CYS A 124 0.24 1.94 0.68
C CYS A 124 -0.09 0.86 -0.37
N GLY A 125 0.88 0.48 -1.20
CA GLY A 125 0.77 -0.61 -2.17
C GLY A 125 0.46 -1.95 -1.49
N ILE A 126 1.23 -2.32 -0.46
CA ILE A 126 0.95 -3.52 0.35
C ILE A 126 -0.46 -3.44 0.96
N LYS A 127 -0.83 -2.31 1.58
CA LYS A 127 -2.16 -2.14 2.17
C LYS A 127 -3.27 -2.31 1.14
N LYS A 128 -3.14 -1.71 -0.06
CA LYS A 128 -4.12 -1.84 -1.14
C LYS A 128 -4.22 -3.29 -1.63
N ALA A 129 -3.09 -3.98 -1.76
CA ALA A 129 -3.05 -5.39 -2.16
C ALA A 129 -3.78 -6.28 -1.14
N LEU A 130 -3.54 -6.12 0.16
CA LEU A 130 -4.21 -6.88 1.21
C LEU A 130 -5.72 -6.59 1.28
N ILE A 131 -6.13 -5.32 1.13
CA ILE A 131 -7.56 -4.94 1.06
C ILE A 131 -8.21 -5.52 -0.21
N GLY A 132 -7.56 -5.42 -1.36
CA GLY A 132 -8.05 -5.94 -2.64
C GLY A 132 -8.27 -7.45 -2.61
N ASN A 133 -7.53 -8.17 -1.76
CA ASN A 133 -7.69 -9.62 -1.50
C ASN A 133 -8.72 -9.95 -0.44
N ASN A 134 -9.40 -8.97 0.13
CA ASN A 134 -10.31 -9.15 1.26
C ASN A 134 -9.66 -9.89 2.46
N VAL A 135 -8.35 -9.67 2.68
CA VAL A 135 -7.64 -10.28 3.81
C VAL A 135 -8.24 -9.77 5.12
N PRO A 136 -8.73 -10.64 6.01
CA PRO A 136 -9.26 -10.23 7.31
C PRO A 136 -8.18 -9.49 8.14
N ASN A 137 -8.56 -8.44 8.85
CA ASN A 137 -7.61 -7.67 9.67
C ASN A 137 -6.91 -8.54 10.72
N GLU A 138 -7.56 -9.58 11.22
CA GLU A 138 -7.02 -10.54 12.18
C GLU A 138 -5.91 -11.43 11.61
N ASN A 139 -5.78 -11.49 10.27
CA ASN A 139 -4.73 -12.21 9.55
C ASN A 139 -3.59 -11.27 9.10
N ILE A 140 -3.58 -9.99 9.52
CA ILE A 140 -2.56 -9.01 9.16
C ILE A 140 -1.83 -8.54 10.42
N PHE A 141 -0.55 -8.89 10.52
CA PHE A 141 0.33 -8.48 11.61
C PHE A 141 1.35 -7.48 11.08
N ARG A 142 1.50 -6.34 11.76
CA ARG A 142 2.43 -5.29 11.34
C ARG A 142 3.45 -4.98 12.42
N THR A 143 4.69 -4.76 11.99
CA THR A 143 5.76 -4.27 12.83
C THR A 143 6.64 -3.31 12.04
N THR A 144 7.39 -2.47 12.73
CA THR A 144 8.37 -1.56 12.12
C THR A 144 9.71 -1.83 12.77
N PHE A 145 10.74 -2.03 11.95
CA PHE A 145 12.09 -2.16 12.47
C PHE A 145 12.69 -0.78 12.76
N HIS A 146 13.48 -0.69 13.80
CA HIS A 146 14.24 0.48 14.21
C HIS A 146 15.60 0.04 14.79
N PRO A 147 16.56 0.94 15.01
CA PRO A 147 17.91 0.57 15.44
C PRO A 147 17.98 -0.27 16.73
N ASP A 148 17.02 -0.09 17.63
CA ASP A 148 16.96 -0.84 18.90
C ASP A 148 16.09 -2.11 18.79
N SER A 149 15.63 -2.48 17.60
CA SER A 149 14.88 -3.72 17.40
C SER A 149 15.80 -4.93 17.54
N ASP A 150 15.31 -5.94 18.23
CA ASP A 150 16.01 -7.19 18.50
C ASP A 150 15.07 -8.41 18.41
N TYR A 151 15.58 -9.58 18.66
CA TYR A 151 14.81 -10.81 18.68
C TYR A 151 13.63 -10.76 19.65
N SER A 152 13.82 -10.15 20.83
CA SER A 152 12.80 -10.07 21.88
C SER A 152 11.62 -9.15 21.52
N THR A 153 11.89 -8.12 20.72
CA THR A 153 10.86 -7.17 20.24
C THR A 153 10.13 -7.66 19.00
N PHE A 154 10.71 -8.62 18.30
CA PHE A 154 10.12 -9.20 17.08
C PHE A 154 9.41 -10.53 17.34
N VAL A 155 9.99 -11.40 18.13
CA VAL A 155 9.48 -12.75 18.41
C VAL A 155 8.67 -12.79 19.69
N GLY A 156 9.27 -12.43 20.81
CA GLY A 156 8.64 -12.41 22.12
C GLY A 156 9.66 -12.47 23.26
N ALA A 157 9.22 -12.09 24.44
CA ALA A 157 10.03 -12.14 25.65
C ALA A 157 9.15 -12.14 26.91
N TYR A 158 9.74 -12.58 28.03
CA TYR A 158 9.13 -12.34 29.33
C TYR A 158 9.18 -10.86 29.70
N LYS A 159 8.00 -10.30 30.03
CA LYS A 159 7.87 -8.91 30.48
C LYS A 159 7.13 -8.85 31.81
N PRO A 160 7.45 -7.88 32.68
CA PRO A 160 6.70 -7.66 33.90
C PRO A 160 5.28 -7.20 33.53
N THR A 161 4.28 -7.88 34.05
CA THR A 161 2.85 -7.57 33.89
C THR A 161 2.19 -7.44 35.24
N MET A 162 1.10 -6.69 35.31
CA MET A 162 0.33 -6.57 36.55
C MET A 162 -0.77 -7.63 36.55
N GLU A 163 -0.71 -8.55 37.48
CA GLU A 163 -1.78 -9.53 37.72
C GLU A 163 -2.60 -9.13 38.97
N VAL A 164 -3.89 -9.37 38.88
CA VAL A 164 -4.81 -9.23 40.01
C VAL A 164 -5.03 -10.63 40.58
N VAL A 165 -4.47 -10.86 41.79
CA VAL A 165 -4.58 -12.14 42.47
C VAL A 165 -5.58 -11.98 43.60
N PRO A 166 -6.63 -12.85 43.69
CA PRO A 166 -7.53 -12.81 44.85
C PRO A 166 -6.78 -13.25 46.11
N HIS A 167 -6.80 -12.42 47.11
CA HIS A 167 -6.26 -12.69 48.44
C HIS A 167 -7.39 -12.69 49.47
N TYR A 168 -7.38 -13.63 50.38
CA TYR A 168 -8.36 -13.68 51.46
C TYR A 168 -7.72 -13.11 52.76
N GLU A 169 -8.31 -12.05 53.28
CA GLU A 169 -7.86 -11.48 54.52
C GLU A 169 -8.10 -12.46 55.69
N SER A 170 -7.05 -12.83 56.40
CA SER A 170 -7.11 -13.86 57.45
C SER A 170 -8.00 -13.47 58.64
N SER A 171 -8.28 -12.18 58.84
CA SER A 171 -9.06 -11.65 59.94
C SER A 171 -10.57 -11.61 59.69
N THR A 172 -10.98 -11.40 58.43
CA THR A 172 -12.38 -11.15 58.05
C THR A 172 -12.93 -12.20 57.10
N GLY A 173 -12.06 -12.98 56.42
CA GLY A 173 -12.41 -13.88 55.35
C GLY A 173 -12.84 -13.16 54.07
N ALA A 174 -12.73 -11.83 54.04
CA ALA A 174 -13.08 -11.04 52.87
C ALA A 174 -12.07 -11.24 51.71
N GLN A 175 -12.60 -11.40 50.52
CA GLN A 175 -11.76 -11.44 49.30
C GLN A 175 -11.30 -10.02 48.98
N ILE A 176 -9.98 -9.82 48.92
CA ILE A 176 -9.33 -8.58 48.51
C ILE A 176 -8.56 -8.84 47.23
N GLU A 177 -8.62 -7.93 46.29
CA GLU A 177 -7.81 -7.96 45.07
C GLU A 177 -6.43 -7.34 45.36
N GLU A 178 -5.39 -8.15 45.30
CA GLU A 178 -4.02 -7.71 45.39
C GLU A 178 -3.37 -7.64 44.02
N LYS A 179 -2.79 -6.51 43.65
CA LYS A 179 -2.02 -6.35 42.43
C LYS A 179 -0.59 -6.81 42.66
N ARG A 180 -0.15 -7.79 41.90
CA ARG A 180 1.23 -8.31 41.92
C ARG A 180 1.89 -8.15 40.60
N ILE A 181 3.20 -7.98 40.58
CA ILE A 181 4.01 -8.04 39.36
C ILE A 181 4.30 -9.51 39.10
N ALA A 182 3.86 -10.00 37.95
CA ALA A 182 4.22 -11.30 37.41
C ALA A 182 5.06 -11.11 36.14
N TYR A 183 5.84 -12.12 35.77
CA TYR A 183 6.57 -12.14 34.52
C TYR A 183 5.87 -13.10 33.58
N ASN A 184 5.26 -12.55 32.54
CA ASN A 184 4.54 -13.32 31.54
C ASN A 184 5.26 -13.26 30.19
N PHE A 185 5.27 -14.36 29.46
CA PHE A 185 5.77 -14.38 28.08
C PHE A 185 4.80 -13.60 27.19
N ILE A 186 5.30 -12.55 26.54
CA ILE A 186 4.52 -11.68 25.64
C ILE A 186 4.98 -11.91 24.22
N PRO A 187 4.17 -12.62 23.38
CA PRO A 187 4.48 -12.83 21.98
C PRO A 187 4.44 -11.49 21.24
N GLN A 188 5.29 -11.34 20.24
CA GLN A 188 5.37 -10.18 19.40
C GLN A 188 4.87 -10.51 17.98
N ALA A 189 5.07 -9.59 17.01
CA ALA A 189 4.45 -9.66 15.70
C ALA A 189 4.72 -10.98 14.96
N PHE A 190 5.94 -11.51 15.03
CA PHE A 190 6.29 -12.77 14.38
C PHE A 190 5.52 -13.96 14.98
N LEU A 191 5.59 -14.15 16.30
CA LEU A 191 4.89 -15.27 16.94
C LEU A 191 3.38 -15.17 16.83
N ASN A 192 2.83 -13.96 16.90
CA ASN A 192 1.38 -13.78 16.70
C ASN A 192 0.96 -14.21 15.29
N ALA A 193 1.71 -13.80 14.26
CA ALA A 193 1.46 -14.23 12.88
C ALA A 193 1.67 -15.74 12.70
N TYR A 194 2.71 -16.28 13.32
CA TYR A 194 3.03 -17.71 13.30
C TYR A 194 1.90 -18.56 13.89
N VAL A 195 1.46 -18.22 15.09
CA VAL A 195 0.35 -18.92 15.77
C VAL A 195 -0.92 -18.82 14.94
N ARG A 196 -1.26 -17.63 14.44
CA ARG A 196 -2.45 -17.45 13.61
C ARG A 196 -2.41 -18.31 12.35
N ALA A 197 -1.27 -18.43 11.70
CA ALA A 197 -1.12 -19.24 10.49
C ALA A 197 -1.33 -20.75 10.74
N TYR A 198 -1.05 -21.23 11.94
CA TYR A 198 -1.35 -22.61 12.34
C TYR A 198 -2.77 -22.83 12.85
N GLN A 199 -3.53 -21.75 13.11
CA GLN A 199 -4.91 -21.78 13.57
C GLN A 199 -5.94 -21.61 12.46
N THR A 200 -5.51 -21.29 11.23
CA THR A 200 -6.40 -21.04 10.09
C THR A 200 -5.81 -21.62 8.81
N ASP A 201 -6.68 -22.01 7.87
CA ASP A 201 -6.28 -22.38 6.50
C ASP A 201 -6.16 -21.14 5.58
N GLU A 202 -6.56 -19.96 6.06
CA GLU A 202 -6.45 -18.71 5.31
C GLU A 202 -5.03 -18.19 5.30
N ASN A 203 -4.70 -17.36 4.31
CA ASN A 203 -3.40 -16.69 4.24
C ASN A 203 -3.26 -15.64 5.35
N VAL A 204 -2.13 -15.70 6.03
CA VAL A 204 -1.71 -14.78 7.08
C VAL A 204 -0.51 -13.95 6.61
N TYR A 205 -0.51 -12.67 6.91
CA TYR A 205 0.49 -11.72 6.43
C TYR A 205 1.21 -11.04 7.60
N LEU A 206 2.51 -11.21 7.65
CA LEU A 206 3.41 -10.43 8.50
C LEU A 206 4.01 -9.31 7.65
N VAL A 207 3.73 -8.06 7.99
CA VAL A 207 4.24 -6.88 7.28
C VAL A 207 5.29 -6.19 8.13
N ILE A 208 6.51 -6.11 7.62
CA ILE A 208 7.67 -5.49 8.27
C ILE A 208 7.96 -4.16 7.56
N GLU A 209 7.67 -3.04 8.21
CA GLU A 209 8.01 -1.73 7.69
C GLU A 209 9.46 -1.39 8.01
N GLU A 210 10.17 -0.76 7.05
CA GLU A 210 11.54 -0.26 7.21
C GLU A 210 12.54 -1.36 7.65
N ILE A 211 12.52 -2.51 6.97
CA ILE A 211 13.29 -3.70 7.36
C ILE A 211 14.80 -3.43 7.55
N ASN A 212 15.37 -2.51 6.81
CA ASN A 212 16.79 -2.15 6.87
C ASN A 212 17.12 -1.10 7.95
N ARG A 213 16.15 -0.59 8.71
CA ARG A 213 16.42 0.25 9.88
C ARG A 213 16.84 -0.55 11.11
N GLY A 214 16.61 -1.85 11.12
CA GLY A 214 17.08 -2.76 12.15
C GLY A 214 18.15 -3.72 11.64
N ASN A 215 18.94 -4.27 12.54
CA ASN A 215 19.90 -5.32 12.20
C ASN A 215 19.16 -6.65 11.99
N CYS A 216 18.86 -6.99 10.72
CA CYS A 216 18.09 -8.18 10.37
C CYS A 216 18.70 -9.48 10.95
N ALA A 217 20.02 -9.60 10.98
CA ALA A 217 20.69 -10.80 11.53
C ALA A 217 20.43 -10.95 13.04
N GLN A 218 20.41 -9.84 13.76
CA GLN A 218 20.10 -9.83 15.20
C GLN A 218 18.62 -10.04 15.48
N ILE A 219 17.75 -9.42 14.67
CA ILE A 219 16.29 -9.46 14.87
C ILE A 219 15.73 -10.84 14.53
N PHE A 220 16.16 -11.44 13.43
CA PHE A 220 15.72 -12.77 13.02
C PHE A 220 16.42 -13.89 13.79
N GLY A 221 17.70 -13.73 14.14
CA GLY A 221 18.48 -14.79 14.76
C GLY A 221 18.36 -16.10 13.97
N ASP A 222 18.08 -17.21 14.66
CA ASP A 222 17.92 -18.54 14.03
C ASP A 222 16.72 -18.67 13.12
N LEU A 223 15.67 -17.82 13.28
CA LEU A 223 14.50 -17.79 12.40
C LEU A 223 14.87 -17.54 10.93
N PHE A 224 16.03 -16.97 10.71
CA PHE A 224 16.59 -16.75 9.39
C PHE A 224 16.63 -18.04 8.54
N GLN A 225 16.89 -19.21 9.15
CA GLN A 225 16.91 -20.50 8.45
C GLN A 225 15.51 -20.93 7.97
N LEU A 226 14.47 -20.47 8.64
CA LEU A 226 13.08 -20.79 8.26
C LEU A 226 12.64 -20.11 6.98
N LEU A 227 13.35 -19.06 6.54
CA LEU A 227 13.03 -18.34 5.30
C LEU A 227 13.44 -19.11 4.03
N ASP A 228 14.20 -20.19 4.12
CA ASP A 228 14.37 -21.13 3.00
C ASP A 228 13.09 -21.97 2.88
N ARG A 229 12.32 -21.77 1.79
CA ARG A 229 11.01 -22.41 1.55
C ARG A 229 11.12 -23.47 0.47
N GLY A 230 10.51 -24.63 0.73
CA GLY A 230 10.36 -25.70 -0.25
C GLY A 230 9.28 -25.45 -1.28
N ASP A 231 9.16 -26.34 -2.24
CA ASP A 231 8.14 -26.31 -3.29
C ASP A 231 6.70 -26.39 -2.73
N ASP A 232 6.53 -26.94 -1.54
CA ASP A 232 5.26 -26.99 -0.81
C ASP A 232 4.94 -25.68 -0.06
N GLY A 233 5.84 -24.70 -0.12
CA GLY A 233 5.71 -23.41 0.55
C GLY A 233 6.01 -23.44 2.05
N LYS A 234 6.38 -24.57 2.65
CA LYS A 234 6.84 -24.65 4.03
C LYS A 234 8.36 -24.40 4.13
N SER A 235 8.87 -24.13 5.35
CA SER A 235 10.32 -24.06 5.55
C SER A 235 10.98 -25.41 5.21
N ASP A 236 12.06 -25.41 4.41
CA ASP A 236 12.88 -26.58 4.12
C ASP A 236 13.57 -27.12 5.37
N TYR A 237 13.93 -26.21 6.29
CA TYR A 237 14.60 -26.52 7.53
C TYR A 237 13.71 -26.15 8.71
N SER A 238 13.78 -26.95 9.76
CA SER A 238 13.20 -26.63 11.06
C SER A 238 14.32 -26.19 12.02
N ILE A 239 13.98 -25.33 12.96
CA ILE A 239 14.88 -24.93 14.05
C ILE A 239 14.31 -25.35 15.39
N LYS A 240 15.15 -25.53 16.40
CA LYS A 240 14.70 -25.77 17.77
C LYS A 240 14.17 -24.48 18.38
N ALA A 241 12.95 -24.53 18.91
CA ALA A 241 12.44 -23.46 19.76
C ALA A 241 13.25 -23.44 21.08
N ASP A 242 13.49 -22.23 21.59
CA ASP A 242 13.94 -22.09 22.97
C ASP A 242 12.83 -22.55 23.95
N THR A 243 13.20 -22.69 25.22
CA THR A 243 12.30 -23.24 26.25
C THR A 243 11.01 -22.40 26.39
N ASP A 244 11.12 -21.08 26.27
CA ASP A 244 10.05 -20.16 26.53
C ASP A 244 9.04 -20.14 25.35
N ILE A 245 9.56 -20.06 24.12
CA ILE A 245 8.78 -20.15 22.88
C ILE A 245 8.10 -21.51 22.80
N LYS A 246 8.83 -22.59 23.14
CA LYS A 246 8.26 -23.94 23.13
C LYS A 246 7.09 -24.03 24.08
N ALA A 247 7.24 -23.64 25.35
CA ALA A 247 6.20 -23.69 26.37
C ALA A 247 4.97 -22.88 25.92
N TYR A 248 5.16 -21.67 25.39
CA TYR A 248 4.10 -20.83 24.89
C TYR A 248 3.36 -21.47 23.71
N LEU A 249 4.08 -22.02 22.73
CA LEU A 249 3.45 -22.63 21.56
C LEU A 249 2.73 -23.94 21.88
N GLU A 250 3.28 -24.76 22.77
CA GLU A 250 2.62 -25.96 23.28
C GLU A 250 1.30 -25.63 24.01
N GLU A 251 1.28 -24.53 24.79
CA GLU A 251 0.08 -24.04 25.45
C GLU A 251 -1.00 -23.57 24.45
N VAL A 252 -0.61 -22.81 23.40
CA VAL A 252 -1.56 -22.14 22.50
C VAL A 252 -1.99 -23.03 21.33
N LEU A 253 -1.08 -23.87 20.80
CA LEU A 253 -1.32 -24.75 19.64
C LEU A 253 -1.57 -26.21 20.02
N GLY A 254 -1.06 -26.65 21.18
CA GLY A 254 -0.96 -28.06 21.58
C GLY A 254 0.33 -28.73 21.10
N ASP A 255 0.82 -29.70 21.87
CA ASP A 255 2.13 -30.38 21.69
C ASP A 255 2.24 -31.19 20.38
N ASP A 256 1.12 -31.65 19.84
CA ASP A 256 1.03 -32.43 18.59
C ASP A 256 0.91 -31.55 17.34
N ASN A 257 0.75 -30.24 17.51
CA ASN A 257 0.62 -29.30 16.38
C ASN A 257 1.94 -29.22 15.58
N GLU A 258 1.83 -29.29 14.25
CA GLU A 258 2.99 -29.21 13.33
C GLU A 258 3.86 -27.96 13.58
N GLY A 259 3.30 -26.88 14.10
CA GLY A 259 4.02 -25.62 14.42
C GLY A 259 4.97 -25.73 15.60
N ILE A 260 4.91 -26.81 16.43
CA ILE A 260 5.79 -26.97 17.58
C ILE A 260 6.18 -28.44 17.85
N LYS A 261 5.67 -29.34 17.04
CA LYS A 261 5.87 -30.78 17.20
C LYS A 261 7.34 -31.15 17.43
N GLY A 262 7.57 -31.85 18.52
CA GLY A 262 8.93 -32.21 18.94
C GLY A 262 9.80 -31.01 19.31
N GLY A 263 9.23 -29.84 19.59
CA GLY A 263 9.95 -28.62 19.93
C GLY A 263 10.63 -27.96 18.71
N ASN A 264 10.15 -28.20 17.50
CA ASN A 264 10.68 -27.61 16.28
C ASN A 264 9.73 -26.54 15.74
N LEU A 265 10.31 -25.46 15.21
CA LEU A 265 9.60 -24.43 14.45
C LEU A 265 9.77 -24.67 12.95
N CYS A 266 8.69 -24.44 12.20
CA CYS A 266 8.68 -24.51 10.75
C CYS A 266 7.62 -23.51 10.24
N LEU A 267 7.93 -22.65 9.27
CA LEU A 267 6.92 -21.75 8.73
C LEU A 267 5.93 -22.51 7.85
N PRO A 268 4.61 -22.33 8.05
CA PRO A 268 3.59 -22.96 7.23
C PRO A 268 3.45 -22.27 5.87
N ALA A 269 2.86 -22.97 4.89
CA ALA A 269 2.72 -22.49 3.52
C ALA A 269 1.82 -21.24 3.37
N ASN A 270 0.93 -21.00 4.32
CA ASN A 270 -0.01 -19.88 4.33
C ASN A 270 0.52 -18.62 5.07
N LEU A 271 1.77 -18.62 5.57
CA LEU A 271 2.38 -17.44 6.20
C LEU A 271 3.24 -16.67 5.20
N TYR A 272 2.79 -15.49 4.83
CA TYR A 272 3.45 -14.55 3.93
C TYR A 272 4.19 -13.49 4.74
N ILE A 273 5.40 -13.14 4.33
CA ILE A 273 6.20 -12.09 4.98
C ILE A 273 6.52 -11.03 3.95
N LEU A 274 5.91 -9.86 4.12
CA LEU A 274 6.10 -8.72 3.22
C LEU A 274 6.89 -7.65 3.95
N ALA A 275 7.83 -7.02 3.28
CA ALA A 275 8.63 -5.97 3.90
C ALA A 275 8.74 -4.73 3.01
N THR A 276 8.91 -3.56 3.62
CA THR A 276 9.27 -2.33 2.92
C THR A 276 10.70 -1.92 3.25
N MET A 277 11.38 -1.32 2.28
CA MET A 277 12.74 -0.82 2.43
C MET A 277 12.88 0.53 1.72
N ASN A 278 13.34 1.55 2.45
CA ASN A 278 13.87 2.76 1.84
C ASN A 278 15.35 2.56 1.54
N THR A 279 15.77 2.99 0.36
CA THR A 279 17.16 2.84 -0.07
C THR A 279 18.04 4.03 0.33
N SER A 280 17.43 5.18 0.66
CA SER A 280 18.08 6.48 0.82
C SER A 280 18.66 6.81 2.19
N ASP A 281 18.31 6.09 3.25
CA ASP A 281 18.69 6.47 4.61
C ASP A 281 20.16 6.12 4.92
N GLN A 282 20.93 7.10 5.38
CA GLN A 282 22.35 6.95 5.72
C GLN A 282 22.62 6.10 6.99
N SER A 283 21.59 5.90 7.83
CA SER A 283 21.68 5.16 9.10
C SER A 283 21.17 3.71 9.00
N LEU A 284 21.23 3.10 7.82
CA LEU A 284 20.69 1.78 7.58
C LEU A 284 21.68 0.67 7.89
N PHE A 285 21.17 -0.45 8.37
CA PHE A 285 21.94 -1.67 8.48
C PHE A 285 22.04 -2.34 7.10
N PRO A 286 23.24 -2.72 6.65
CA PRO A 286 23.39 -3.44 5.40
C PRO A 286 22.73 -4.81 5.51
N ILE A 287 21.90 -5.14 4.53
CA ILE A 287 21.33 -6.48 4.40
C ILE A 287 22.35 -7.35 3.65
N ASP A 288 22.80 -8.44 4.28
CA ASP A 288 23.78 -9.34 3.68
C ASP A 288 23.21 -10.18 2.52
N SER A 289 24.07 -10.78 1.72
CA SER A 289 23.69 -11.53 0.53
C SER A 289 22.92 -12.82 0.87
N ALA A 290 23.21 -13.45 2.01
CA ALA A 290 22.53 -14.66 2.43
C ALA A 290 21.07 -14.36 2.82
N PHE A 291 20.80 -13.20 3.45
CA PHE A 291 19.47 -12.73 3.72
C PHE A 291 18.75 -12.35 2.42
N LYS A 292 19.43 -11.59 1.53
CA LYS A 292 18.85 -11.12 0.27
C LYS A 292 18.32 -12.25 -0.62
N ARG A 293 19.02 -13.37 -0.72
CA ARG A 293 18.65 -14.48 -1.61
C ARG A 293 17.35 -15.20 -1.22
N ARG A 294 16.84 -14.98 -0.01
CA ARG A 294 15.62 -15.61 0.51
C ARG A 294 14.37 -14.81 0.24
N TRP A 295 14.53 -13.66 -0.40
CA TRP A 295 13.44 -12.73 -0.65
C TRP A 295 13.29 -12.46 -2.14
N GLU A 296 12.06 -12.35 -2.60
CA GLU A 296 11.77 -11.71 -3.86
C GLU A 296 11.84 -10.19 -3.70
N TRP A 297 12.33 -9.50 -4.73
CA TRP A 297 12.59 -8.08 -4.68
C TRP A 297 11.71 -7.34 -5.68
N GLU A 298 10.88 -6.43 -5.19
CA GLU A 298 9.98 -5.61 -6.00
C GLU A 298 10.40 -4.14 -5.95
N TYR A 299 10.89 -3.63 -7.07
CA TYR A 299 11.19 -2.20 -7.19
C TYR A 299 9.91 -1.40 -7.37
N VAL A 300 9.69 -0.40 -6.50
CA VAL A 300 8.55 0.53 -6.58
C VAL A 300 9.04 1.84 -7.18
N PRO A 301 8.85 2.05 -8.49
CA PRO A 301 9.35 3.24 -9.18
C PRO A 301 8.61 4.50 -8.76
N ILE A 302 9.27 5.64 -8.97
CA ILE A 302 8.62 6.95 -8.91
C ILE A 302 7.75 7.09 -10.17
N ARG A 303 6.46 7.38 -9.99
CA ARG A 303 5.50 7.56 -11.08
C ARG A 303 4.50 8.66 -10.76
N ASN A 304 3.84 9.19 -11.78
CA ASN A 304 2.69 10.05 -11.60
C ASN A 304 1.50 9.22 -11.09
N GLU A 305 0.90 9.68 -10.00
CA GLU A 305 -0.29 9.04 -9.42
C GLU A 305 -1.58 9.80 -9.81
N GLU A 306 -1.46 10.76 -10.73
CA GLU A 306 -2.57 11.48 -11.36
C GLU A 306 -3.56 12.10 -10.36
N LYS A 307 -3.02 12.65 -9.24
CA LYS A 307 -3.83 13.29 -8.20
C LYS A 307 -4.06 14.78 -8.44
N GLY A 308 -3.41 15.36 -9.45
CA GLY A 308 -3.49 16.79 -9.75
C GLY A 308 -3.01 17.69 -8.61
N TRP A 309 -2.04 17.23 -7.80
CA TRP A 309 -1.56 18.04 -6.68
C TRP A 309 -0.75 19.23 -7.18
N VAL A 310 -0.94 20.38 -6.53
CA VAL A 310 -0.24 21.63 -6.84
C VAL A 310 0.53 22.16 -5.63
N ILE A 311 1.61 22.89 -5.90
CA ILE A 311 2.37 23.68 -4.92
C ILE A 311 1.85 25.10 -5.01
N ALA A 312 1.34 25.66 -3.92
CA ALA A 312 0.88 27.05 -3.87
C ALA A 312 1.88 27.94 -3.13
N ALA A 313 2.35 29.00 -3.79
CA ALA A 313 3.20 30.05 -3.20
C ALA A 313 3.06 31.35 -3.96
N ASP A 314 3.11 32.50 -3.26
CA ASP A 314 3.06 33.85 -3.83
C ASP A 314 1.89 34.08 -4.80
N GLY A 315 0.73 33.51 -4.49
CA GLY A 315 -0.49 33.61 -5.31
C GLY A 315 -0.44 32.86 -6.65
N GLN A 316 0.54 31.97 -6.82
CA GLN A 316 0.71 31.13 -8.01
C GLN A 316 0.67 29.65 -7.60
N GLU A 317 0.39 28.79 -8.59
CA GLU A 317 0.36 27.34 -8.42
C GLU A 317 1.25 26.66 -9.45
N TRP A 318 1.93 25.57 -9.04
CA TRP A 318 2.78 24.75 -9.89
C TRP A 318 2.41 23.28 -9.72
N ASP A 319 2.43 22.55 -10.81
CA ASP A 319 2.15 21.11 -10.79
C ASP A 319 3.21 20.36 -9.97
N TRP A 320 2.73 19.51 -9.04
CA TRP A 320 3.59 18.73 -8.16
C TRP A 320 4.42 17.70 -8.92
N TRP A 321 3.86 17.08 -9.96
CA TRP A 321 4.57 16.07 -10.73
C TRP A 321 5.67 16.69 -11.61
N GLU A 322 5.41 17.83 -12.23
CA GLU A 322 6.43 18.58 -12.98
C GLU A 322 7.60 18.98 -12.06
N PHE A 323 7.28 19.45 -10.84
CA PHE A 323 8.31 19.74 -9.82
C PHE A 323 9.12 18.50 -9.49
N LEU A 324 8.47 17.35 -9.22
CA LEU A 324 9.16 16.11 -8.90
C LEU A 324 10.10 15.67 -10.03
N ASN A 325 9.66 15.77 -11.27
CA ASN A 325 10.51 15.43 -12.43
C ASN A 325 11.75 16.31 -12.48
N ALA A 326 11.57 17.64 -12.41
CA ALA A 326 12.68 18.59 -12.49
C ALA A 326 13.67 18.41 -11.32
N VAL A 327 13.18 18.28 -10.08
CA VAL A 327 14.06 18.13 -8.92
C VAL A 327 14.74 16.77 -8.89
N ASN A 328 14.06 15.69 -9.31
CA ASN A 328 14.65 14.34 -9.35
C ASN A 328 15.70 14.20 -10.44
N GLU A 329 15.53 14.87 -11.58
CA GLU A 329 16.58 14.98 -12.60
C GLU A 329 17.81 15.70 -12.03
N LYS A 330 17.60 16.80 -11.30
CA LYS A 330 18.67 17.55 -10.66
C LYS A 330 19.36 16.71 -9.56
N ILE A 331 18.60 15.99 -8.74
CA ILE A 331 19.15 15.06 -7.75
C ILE A 331 20.06 14.03 -8.41
N GLY A 332 19.59 13.37 -9.47
CA GLY A 332 20.36 12.39 -10.21
C GLY A 332 21.64 12.96 -10.78
N SER A 333 21.59 14.16 -11.37
CA SER A 333 22.76 14.80 -11.98
C SER A 333 23.84 15.23 -10.98
N ILE A 334 23.44 15.67 -9.78
CA ILE A 334 24.35 16.18 -8.75
C ILE A 334 24.89 15.05 -7.86
N THR A 335 24.03 14.13 -7.45
CA THR A 335 24.36 13.15 -6.42
C THR A 335 24.75 11.79 -6.96
N ASP A 336 24.46 11.52 -8.24
CA ASP A 336 24.56 10.17 -8.87
C ASP A 336 23.84 9.08 -8.04
N SER A 337 22.76 9.48 -7.33
CA SER A 337 22.03 8.61 -6.41
C SER A 337 20.53 8.60 -6.72
N GLU A 338 20.05 7.47 -7.19
CA GLU A 338 18.61 7.23 -7.37
C GLU A 338 17.85 7.21 -6.04
N ASP A 339 18.54 6.84 -4.97
CA ASP A 339 17.97 6.63 -3.66
C ASP A 339 17.51 7.94 -2.98
N LYS A 340 18.15 9.06 -3.33
CA LYS A 340 17.84 10.39 -2.78
C LYS A 340 16.66 11.07 -3.47
N LYS A 341 16.11 10.47 -4.53
CA LYS A 341 14.95 11.01 -5.27
C LYS A 341 13.69 11.00 -4.43
N LEU A 342 12.78 11.89 -4.77
CA LEU A 342 11.49 12.07 -4.11
C LEU A 342 10.39 11.29 -4.84
N GLY A 343 9.63 10.46 -4.14
CA GLY A 343 8.44 9.84 -4.67
C GLY A 343 7.20 10.75 -4.58
N TYR A 344 6.15 10.41 -5.32
CA TYR A 344 4.92 11.22 -5.42
C TYR A 344 4.28 11.54 -4.06
N PHE A 345 4.28 10.57 -3.15
CA PHE A 345 3.70 10.70 -1.81
C PHE A 345 4.69 11.17 -0.74
N PHE A 346 5.81 11.76 -1.13
CA PHE A 346 6.76 12.35 -0.17
C PHE A 346 6.10 13.41 0.72
N VAL A 347 5.20 14.20 0.12
CA VAL A 347 4.30 15.11 0.83
C VAL A 347 2.87 14.79 0.42
N LYS A 348 1.96 14.81 1.38
CA LYS A 348 0.52 14.67 1.15
C LYS A 348 -0.16 15.98 1.54
N PRO A 349 -0.87 16.64 0.62
CA PRO A 349 -1.65 17.83 0.94
C PRO A 349 -2.78 17.53 1.94
N ALA A 350 -3.03 18.44 2.86
CA ALA A 350 -4.03 18.26 3.92
C ALA A 350 -5.47 18.29 3.38
N ASP A 351 -5.70 19.13 2.37
CA ASP A 351 -6.98 19.26 1.65
C ASP A 351 -7.16 18.25 0.52
N GLY A 352 -6.13 17.43 0.26
CA GLY A 352 -6.11 16.44 -0.82
C GLY A 352 -5.65 16.99 -2.17
N HIS A 353 -5.36 18.29 -2.30
CA HIS A 353 -4.99 18.94 -3.57
C HIS A 353 -3.79 19.85 -3.44
N THR A 354 -3.77 20.78 -2.46
CA THR A 354 -2.80 21.87 -2.39
C THR A 354 -1.70 21.65 -1.35
N ILE A 355 -0.46 21.62 -1.80
CA ILE A 355 0.73 21.64 -0.95
C ILE A 355 1.03 23.12 -0.64
N THR A 356 0.72 23.53 0.58
CA THR A 356 0.95 24.92 1.01
C THR A 356 2.44 25.24 1.05
N ALA A 357 2.81 26.50 0.82
CA ALA A 357 4.17 27.00 0.89
C ALA A 357 4.89 26.58 2.18
N LYS A 358 4.21 26.68 3.32
CA LYS A 358 4.74 26.25 4.62
C LYS A 358 5.05 24.76 4.66
N THR A 359 4.17 23.91 4.15
CA THR A 359 4.37 22.45 4.09
C THR A 359 5.50 22.11 3.14
N PHE A 360 5.58 22.81 2.01
CA PHE A 360 6.63 22.64 1.01
C PHE A 360 8.01 22.96 1.59
N VAL A 361 8.18 24.11 2.25
CA VAL A 361 9.43 24.48 2.91
C VAL A 361 9.80 23.46 4.00
N ALA A 362 8.86 23.17 4.90
CA ALA A 362 9.15 22.36 6.09
C ALA A 362 9.48 20.89 5.77
N LYS A 363 9.01 20.36 4.65
CA LYS A 363 9.22 18.93 4.29
C LYS A 363 10.13 18.78 3.08
N VAL A 364 9.83 19.45 1.99
CA VAL A 364 10.54 19.26 0.71
C VAL A 364 11.85 20.02 0.69
N LEU A 365 11.81 21.34 0.90
CA LEU A 365 13.04 22.13 0.90
C LEU A 365 13.96 21.76 2.06
N PHE A 366 13.40 21.41 3.23
CA PHE A 366 14.20 20.89 4.34
C PHE A 366 15.00 19.66 3.90
N TYR A 367 14.33 18.68 3.30
CA TYR A 367 14.98 17.47 2.81
C TYR A 367 16.04 17.78 1.74
N LEU A 368 15.70 18.61 0.76
CA LEU A 368 16.64 18.97 -0.31
C LEU A 368 17.91 19.62 0.22
N TRP A 369 17.76 20.59 1.14
CA TRP A 369 18.91 21.36 1.67
C TRP A 369 19.72 20.63 2.73
N ASN A 370 19.11 19.78 3.55
CA ASN A 370 19.80 19.14 4.68
C ASN A 370 20.23 17.70 4.41
N ASP A 371 19.54 16.99 3.52
CA ASP A 371 19.81 15.55 3.29
C ASP A 371 20.33 15.28 1.89
N VAL A 372 19.85 16.00 0.86
CA VAL A 372 20.19 15.73 -0.54
C VAL A 372 21.43 16.51 -0.96
N PHE A 373 21.37 17.84 -0.93
CA PHE A 373 22.39 18.72 -1.51
C PHE A 373 23.44 19.22 -0.52
N LYS A 374 23.31 18.89 0.75
CA LYS A 374 24.20 19.40 1.82
C LYS A 374 25.69 19.27 1.49
N ASP A 375 26.10 18.16 0.90
CA ASP A 375 27.49 17.84 0.63
C ASP A 375 27.97 18.24 -0.78
N TYR A 376 27.07 18.76 -1.61
CA TYR A 376 27.34 19.06 -3.03
C TYR A 376 27.39 20.57 -3.33
N GLY A 377 26.87 21.41 -2.43
CA GLY A 377 26.78 22.87 -2.62
C GLY A 377 25.56 23.28 -3.45
N PHE A 378 25.37 24.60 -3.56
CA PHE A 378 24.20 25.24 -4.18
C PHE A 378 24.60 26.26 -5.20
N SER A 379 25.69 26.00 -5.95
CA SER A 379 26.26 26.95 -6.91
C SER A 379 25.50 27.04 -8.22
N ASP A 380 24.62 26.08 -8.51
CA ASP A 380 23.89 26.05 -9.76
C ASP A 380 22.78 27.12 -9.81
N ASP A 381 22.44 27.58 -11.02
CA ASP A 381 21.49 28.67 -11.25
C ASP A 381 20.13 28.47 -10.59
N GLU A 382 19.68 27.22 -10.45
CA GLU A 382 18.42 26.88 -9.81
C GLU A 382 18.37 27.25 -8.32
N PHE A 383 19.54 27.34 -7.67
CA PHE A 383 19.66 27.67 -6.24
C PHE A 383 20.06 29.12 -5.99
N GLN A 384 19.91 30.02 -6.97
CA GLN A 384 20.31 31.40 -6.83
C GLN A 384 19.13 32.36 -6.69
N THR A 385 19.31 33.32 -5.80
CA THR A 385 18.40 34.46 -5.64
C THR A 385 18.49 35.40 -6.85
N GLU A 386 17.61 36.41 -6.92
CA GLU A 386 17.60 37.40 -8.04
C GLU A 386 18.90 38.20 -8.15
N ASP A 387 19.55 38.46 -7.03
CA ASP A 387 20.83 39.16 -6.96
C ASP A 387 22.07 38.24 -7.10
N GLY A 388 21.86 37.00 -7.55
CA GLY A 388 22.91 36.00 -7.82
C GLY A 388 23.60 35.45 -6.58
N LYS A 389 22.94 35.50 -5.43
CA LYS A 389 23.43 34.87 -4.20
C LYS A 389 22.84 33.45 -4.07
N GLU A 390 23.62 32.59 -3.45
CA GLU A 390 23.19 31.23 -3.12
C GLU A 390 22.00 31.23 -2.14
N MET A 391 20.93 30.48 -2.46
CA MET A 391 19.79 30.31 -1.58
C MET A 391 20.17 29.39 -0.40
N LYS A 392 20.03 29.91 0.81
CA LYS A 392 20.23 29.14 2.05
C LYS A 392 18.89 28.81 2.69
N TYR A 393 18.76 27.63 3.29
CA TYR A 393 17.51 27.21 3.89
C TYR A 393 16.86 28.23 4.86
N PRO A 394 17.59 28.93 5.76
CA PRO A 394 17.00 29.96 6.61
C PRO A 394 16.31 31.11 5.86
N MET A 395 16.76 31.43 4.62
CA MET A 395 16.18 32.51 3.83
C MET A 395 14.72 32.28 3.45
N PHE A 396 14.29 31.00 3.43
CA PHE A 396 12.88 30.66 3.22
C PHE A 396 11.97 30.99 4.41
N TYR A 397 12.53 31.47 5.52
CA TYR A 397 11.82 31.95 6.70
C TYR A 397 12.10 33.42 7.01
N GLU A 398 12.90 34.11 6.18
CA GLU A 398 13.22 35.54 6.34
C GLU A 398 12.06 36.39 5.78
N THR A 399 11.07 36.68 6.64
CA THR A 399 9.92 37.53 6.31
C THR A 399 9.86 38.73 7.25
N GLU A 400 9.15 39.80 6.83
CA GLU A 400 8.84 40.91 7.72
C GLU A 400 7.95 40.41 8.87
N GLY A 401 8.55 40.16 10.06
CA GLY A 401 7.89 39.66 11.24
C GLY A 401 8.23 38.19 11.63
N GLY A 402 8.96 37.45 10.80
CA GLY A 402 9.59 36.16 11.13
C GLY A 402 8.66 34.99 11.48
N LYS A 403 7.38 35.08 11.11
CA LYS A 403 6.35 34.07 11.48
C LYS A 403 5.93 33.17 10.32
N ASP A 404 6.14 33.59 9.10
CA ASP A 404 5.70 32.89 7.90
C ASP A 404 6.87 32.54 6.99
N VAL A 405 6.62 31.78 5.94
CA VAL A 405 7.61 31.44 4.93
C VAL A 405 7.72 32.52 3.86
N ASN A 406 8.90 32.66 3.27
CA ASN A 406 9.20 33.62 2.19
C ASN A 406 8.66 33.06 0.86
N GLU A 407 7.37 33.28 0.59
CA GLU A 407 6.71 32.80 -0.62
C GLU A 407 7.33 33.31 -1.92
N PRO A 408 7.72 34.62 -2.05
CA PRO A 408 8.44 35.10 -3.24
C PRO A 408 9.73 34.31 -3.52
N LEU A 409 10.49 33.92 -2.49
CA LEU A 409 11.71 33.12 -2.68
C LEU A 409 11.38 31.67 -3.11
N ILE A 410 10.28 31.12 -2.62
CA ILE A 410 9.79 29.80 -3.06
C ILE A 410 9.39 29.86 -4.55
N ALA A 411 8.58 30.85 -4.94
CA ALA A 411 8.17 31.07 -6.32
C ALA A 411 9.39 31.24 -7.24
N ARG A 412 10.42 31.97 -6.77
CA ARG A 412 11.68 32.11 -7.49
C ARG A 412 12.40 30.78 -7.69
N PHE A 413 12.51 29.94 -6.65
CA PHE A 413 13.13 28.65 -6.75
C PHE A 413 12.38 27.74 -7.76
N LEU A 414 11.03 27.70 -7.70
CA LEU A 414 10.21 26.93 -8.64
C LEU A 414 10.37 27.43 -10.09
N SER A 415 10.44 28.75 -10.29
CA SER A 415 10.69 29.35 -11.60
C SER A 415 12.09 29.06 -12.13
N ASN A 416 13.12 29.04 -11.26
CA ASN A 416 14.49 28.69 -11.65
C ASN A 416 14.58 27.23 -12.14
N LEU A 417 13.73 26.33 -11.64
CA LEU A 417 13.56 24.96 -12.16
C LEU A 417 12.82 24.92 -13.51
N LYS A 418 12.50 26.08 -14.11
CA LYS A 418 11.79 26.24 -15.39
C LYS A 418 10.39 25.64 -15.42
N LEU A 419 9.77 25.53 -14.25
CA LEU A 419 8.39 25.06 -14.14
C LEU A 419 7.42 26.14 -14.61
N LYS A 420 6.34 25.73 -15.26
CA LYS A 420 5.24 26.62 -15.61
C LYS A 420 4.23 26.69 -14.47
N THR A 421 3.64 27.87 -14.30
CA THR A 421 2.47 28.00 -13.43
C THR A 421 1.27 27.36 -14.07
N VAL A 422 0.44 26.72 -13.26
CA VAL A 422 -0.87 26.19 -13.70
C VAL A 422 -1.78 27.42 -13.87
N ASP A 423 -2.20 27.71 -15.10
CA ASP A 423 -3.15 28.80 -15.36
C ASP A 423 -4.52 28.42 -14.82
N ALA A 424 -5.14 29.29 -14.02
CA ALA A 424 -6.47 29.10 -13.46
C ALA A 424 -7.58 28.84 -14.52
N ALA A 425 -7.26 29.02 -15.82
CA ALA A 425 -8.15 28.74 -16.94
C ALA A 425 -8.18 27.25 -17.35
N ASP A 426 -7.14 26.48 -17.05
CA ASP A 426 -7.11 25.04 -17.41
C ASP A 426 -7.92 24.20 -16.41
N VAL A 427 -7.99 24.62 -15.15
CA VAL A 427 -8.78 23.92 -14.10
C VAL A 427 -10.30 24.12 -14.32
N THR A 428 -10.70 25.27 -14.90
CA THR A 428 -12.12 25.54 -15.19
C THR A 428 -12.62 24.87 -16.48
N ALA A 429 -11.74 24.44 -17.38
CA ALA A 429 -12.13 23.77 -18.61
C ALA A 429 -12.52 22.31 -18.37
N GLU A 430 -11.96 21.63 -17.37
CA GLU A 430 -12.39 20.28 -16.99
C GLU A 430 -13.62 20.28 -16.07
N GLU A 431 -13.83 21.32 -15.24
CA GLU A 431 -15.04 21.48 -14.42
C GLU A 431 -16.25 22.00 -15.23
N ILE A 432 -16.05 22.88 -16.23
CA ILE A 432 -17.14 23.43 -17.04
C ILE A 432 -17.71 22.40 -18.03
N THR A 433 -16.91 21.41 -18.45
CA THR A 433 -17.44 20.29 -19.25
C THR A 433 -18.27 19.31 -18.42
N ALA A 434 -18.23 19.38 -17.09
CA ALA A 434 -19.07 18.58 -16.19
C ALA A 434 -20.38 19.27 -15.81
N GLU A 435 -20.46 20.61 -15.83
CA GLU A 435 -21.69 21.36 -15.48
C GLU A 435 -22.62 21.67 -16.68
N ASP A 436 -22.12 21.71 -17.92
CA ASP A 436 -22.94 21.99 -19.10
C ASP A 436 -23.73 20.77 -19.65
N ASN A 437 -23.67 19.62 -18.97
CA ASN A 437 -24.50 18.45 -19.29
C ASN A 437 -25.64 18.19 -18.31
N GLU A 438 -26.00 19.15 -17.45
CA GLU A 438 -27.17 19.11 -16.58
C GLU A 438 -28.29 20.15 -16.98
N ALA A 439 -28.48 20.39 -18.27
CA ALA A 439 -29.62 21.18 -18.72
C ALA A 439 -30.49 20.41 -19.74
#